data_c947f0df2fcf7680378f97eeb4490529
#
_entry.id   c947f0df2fcf7680378f97eeb4490529
#
_cell.length_a   1.000
_cell.length_b   1.000
_cell.length_c   1.000
_cell.angle_alpha   90.00
_cell.angle_beta   90.00
_cell.angle_gamma   90.00
#
_symmetry.space_group_name_H-M   'P 1'
#
loop_
_entity.id
_entity.type
_entity.pdbx_description
1 polymer ?
#
loop_
_entity_poly.entity_id
_entity_poly.type
_entity_poly.pdbx_seq_one_letter_code
_entity_poly.pdbx_strand_id
1 'polypeptide(L)'
;RQRQMCIRDSANTPSLWVVAGLLFGCLGDLFLLRPLQKHFFALGTASFFLGHVCYLVHIYTTYAVHVRWFWIVLVCAAYAAGIVVVYKGSRRSIPRALRPLALAYMVMLCTLSISVFLPLVTAFTWGKLASFLGASFFLASDGVLCDMLFIKKAEPTKQNFAVMGTYILAQVLLTMGFAF
;
A
#
# COMPACT_ATOMS: atom_id res chain seq x y z
N ARG A 1 3.20 -35.49 -9.78
CA ARG A 1 1.80 -35.12 -10.15
C ARG A 1 0.97 -34.70 -8.94
N GLN A 2 1.06 -35.36 -7.78
CA GLN A 2 0.29 -34.98 -6.57
C GLN A 2 0.66 -33.60 -5.99
N ARG A 3 1.93 -33.20 -6.00
CA ARG A 3 2.36 -31.86 -5.55
C ARG A 3 1.80 -30.72 -6.40
N GLN A 4 1.65 -30.94 -7.72
CA GLN A 4 1.05 -29.93 -8.61
C GLN A 4 -0.47 -29.81 -8.41
N MET A 5 -1.13 -30.91 -8.00
CA MET A 5 -2.57 -30.92 -7.72
C MET A 5 -2.90 -30.15 -6.42
N CYS A 6 -2.12 -30.35 -5.34
CA CYS A 6 -2.29 -29.59 -4.09
C CYS A 6 -2.05 -28.08 -4.26
N ILE A 7 -1.13 -27.68 -5.16
CA ILE A 7 -0.87 -26.26 -5.44
C ILE A 7 -2.05 -25.64 -6.23
N ARG A 8 -2.71 -26.42 -7.07
CA ARG A 8 -3.84 -25.95 -7.89
C ARG A 8 -5.13 -25.79 -7.09
N ASP A 9 -5.36 -26.63 -6.10
CA ASP A 9 -6.54 -26.55 -5.22
C ASP A 9 -6.41 -25.40 -4.20
N SER A 10 -5.18 -25.00 -3.85
CA SER A 10 -4.92 -23.83 -3.00
C SER A 10 -5.08 -22.47 -3.73
N ALA A 11 -5.09 -22.48 -5.07
CA ALA A 11 -5.19 -21.27 -5.87
C ALA A 11 -6.60 -20.66 -5.92
N ASN A 12 -7.63 -21.36 -5.43
CA ASN A 12 -9.03 -20.91 -5.49
C ASN A 12 -9.57 -20.38 -4.16
N THR A 13 -8.81 -20.44 -3.06
CA THR A 13 -9.21 -19.84 -1.79
C THR A 13 -8.48 -18.52 -1.59
N PRO A 14 -9.20 -17.42 -1.33
CA PRO A 14 -8.54 -16.15 -1.04
C PRO A 14 -7.60 -16.35 0.15
N SER A 15 -6.35 -15.93 0.00
CA SER A 15 -5.38 -16.01 1.09
C SER A 15 -5.92 -15.28 2.32
N LEU A 16 -5.89 -15.94 3.48
CA LEU A 16 -6.30 -15.32 4.76
C LEU A 16 -5.60 -13.98 5.01
N TRP A 17 -4.37 -13.83 4.55
CA TRP A 17 -3.62 -12.59 4.65
C TRP A 17 -4.23 -11.47 3.82
N VAL A 18 -4.75 -11.77 2.62
CA VAL A 18 -5.42 -10.78 1.77
C VAL A 18 -6.74 -10.35 2.42
N VAL A 19 -7.52 -11.29 2.95
CA VAL A 19 -8.76 -10.98 3.67
C VAL A 19 -8.49 -10.14 4.91
N ALA A 20 -7.47 -10.50 5.71
CA ALA A 20 -7.07 -9.72 6.87
C ALA A 20 -6.63 -8.30 6.47
N GLY A 21 -5.88 -8.16 5.37
CA GLY A 21 -5.48 -6.86 4.83
C GLY A 21 -6.67 -5.97 4.47
N LEU A 22 -7.69 -6.54 3.81
CA LEU A 22 -8.95 -5.83 3.51
C LEU A 22 -9.70 -5.42 4.76
N LEU A 23 -9.80 -6.29 5.77
CA LEU A 23 -10.47 -5.98 7.04
C LEU A 23 -9.78 -4.83 7.78
N PHE A 24 -8.44 -4.84 7.83
CA PHE A 24 -7.69 -3.73 8.39
C PHE A 24 -7.85 -2.44 7.58
N GLY A 25 -7.98 -2.52 6.25
CA GLY A 25 -8.34 -1.39 5.39
C GLY A 25 -9.69 -0.81 5.78
N CYS A 26 -10.73 -1.64 5.87
CA CYS A 26 -12.07 -1.20 6.31
C CYS A 26 -12.06 -0.56 7.70
N LEU A 27 -11.30 -1.11 8.66
CA LEU A 27 -11.13 -0.51 9.98
C LEU A 27 -10.44 0.85 9.89
N GLY A 28 -9.42 0.97 9.03
CA GLY A 28 -8.75 2.24 8.75
C GLY A 28 -9.71 3.31 8.24
N ASP A 29 -10.58 2.95 7.28
CA ASP A 29 -11.61 3.84 6.74
C ASP A 29 -12.59 4.30 7.82
N LEU A 30 -13.04 3.39 8.70
CA LEU A 30 -13.93 3.74 9.82
C LEU A 30 -13.28 4.75 10.77
N PHE A 31 -12.00 4.59 11.08
CA PHE A 31 -11.29 5.55 11.91
C PHE A 31 -11.09 6.90 11.20
N LEU A 32 -10.85 6.89 9.89
CA LEU A 32 -10.69 8.12 9.10
C LEU A 32 -11.98 8.86 8.79
N LEU A 33 -13.16 8.34 9.18
CA LEU A 33 -14.41 9.13 9.16
C LEU A 33 -14.33 10.38 10.05
N ARG A 34 -13.42 10.42 11.05
CA ARG A 34 -13.16 11.56 11.94
C ARG A 34 -11.68 11.99 11.94
N PRO A 35 -11.11 12.36 10.78
CA PRO A 35 -9.66 12.55 10.62
C PRO A 35 -9.12 13.75 11.42
N LEU A 36 -9.97 14.72 11.79
CA LEU A 36 -9.58 15.91 12.54
C LEU A 36 -9.16 15.60 13.99
N GLN A 37 -9.55 14.47 14.53
CA GLN A 37 -9.11 14.02 15.85
C GLN A 37 -7.81 13.20 15.71
N LYS A 38 -6.73 13.69 16.30
CA LYS A 38 -5.39 13.09 16.21
C LYS A 38 -5.34 11.59 16.52
N HIS A 39 -6.14 11.14 17.49
CA HIS A 39 -6.23 9.74 17.87
C HIS A 39 -6.85 8.87 16.77
N PHE A 40 -7.93 9.33 16.14
CA PHE A 40 -8.58 8.58 15.06
C PHE A 40 -7.71 8.54 13.81
N PHE A 41 -7.02 9.62 13.49
CA PHE A 41 -6.03 9.61 12.41
C PHE A 41 -4.90 8.61 12.68
N ALA A 42 -4.35 8.58 13.89
CA ALA A 42 -3.28 7.64 14.25
C ALA A 42 -3.77 6.19 14.20
N LEU A 43 -4.98 5.90 14.71
CA LEU A 43 -5.58 4.56 14.66
C LEU A 43 -5.87 4.13 13.22
N GLY A 44 -6.39 5.02 12.38
CA GLY A 44 -6.63 4.74 10.97
C GLY A 44 -5.32 4.40 10.23
N THR A 45 -4.30 5.24 10.40
CA THR A 45 -2.97 5.02 9.80
C THR A 45 -2.34 3.72 10.29
N ALA A 46 -2.46 3.40 11.58
CA ALA A 46 -1.96 2.14 12.16
C ALA A 46 -2.71 0.92 11.59
N SER A 47 -4.03 1.03 11.42
CA SER A 47 -4.86 -0.01 10.82
C SER A 47 -4.45 -0.29 9.37
N PHE A 48 -4.30 0.73 8.54
CA PHE A 48 -3.77 0.58 7.18
C PHE A 48 -2.37 -0.01 7.16
N PHE A 49 -1.50 0.41 8.07
CA PHE A 49 -0.16 -0.16 8.20
C PHE A 49 -0.21 -1.68 8.43
N LEU A 50 -1.05 -2.15 9.34
CA LEU A 50 -1.26 -3.58 9.59
C LEU A 50 -1.83 -4.30 8.37
N GLY A 51 -2.76 -3.69 7.64
CA GLY A 51 -3.28 -4.22 6.39
C GLY A 51 -2.19 -4.43 5.35
N HIS A 52 -1.27 -3.46 5.20
CA HIS A 52 -0.14 -3.58 4.28
C HIS A 52 0.88 -4.64 4.73
N VAL A 53 1.08 -4.82 6.05
CA VAL A 53 1.87 -5.96 6.56
C VAL A 53 1.26 -7.28 6.12
N CYS A 54 -0.06 -7.44 6.21
CA CYS A 54 -0.74 -8.65 5.74
C CYS A 54 -0.51 -8.89 4.24
N TYR A 55 -0.58 -7.85 3.41
CA TYR A 55 -0.27 -7.97 1.98
C TYR A 55 1.18 -8.35 1.73
N LEU A 56 2.14 -7.77 2.47
CA LEU A 56 3.55 -8.17 2.37
C LEU A 56 3.76 -9.63 2.73
N VAL A 57 3.15 -10.10 3.83
CA VAL A 57 3.23 -11.52 4.22
C VAL A 57 2.70 -12.40 3.09
N HIS A 58 1.55 -12.03 2.48
CA HIS A 58 1.01 -12.76 1.33
C HIS A 58 2.02 -12.82 0.17
N ILE A 59 2.61 -11.67 -0.22
CA ILE A 59 3.56 -11.58 -1.33
C ILE A 59 4.77 -12.49 -1.07
N TYR A 60 5.39 -12.39 0.11
CA TYR A 60 6.59 -13.16 0.43
C TYR A 60 6.35 -14.65 0.66
N THR A 61 5.12 -15.04 0.98
CA THR A 61 4.75 -16.47 1.08
C THR A 61 4.33 -17.08 -0.26
N THR A 62 3.90 -16.25 -1.22
CA THR A 62 3.35 -16.71 -2.50
C THR A 62 4.37 -16.62 -3.64
N TYR A 63 5.16 -15.54 -3.68
CA TYR A 63 6.08 -15.29 -4.79
C TYR A 63 7.54 -15.56 -4.41
N ALA A 64 8.19 -16.46 -5.17
CA ALA A 64 9.65 -16.60 -5.11
C ALA A 64 10.30 -15.51 -5.98
N VAL A 65 11.01 -14.58 -5.35
CA VAL A 65 11.64 -13.45 -6.06
C VAL A 65 13.11 -13.73 -6.27
N HIS A 66 13.50 -14.01 -7.52
CA HIS A 66 14.88 -14.19 -7.94
C HIS A 66 15.32 -13.00 -8.79
N VAL A 67 15.69 -11.90 -8.17
CA VAL A 67 16.16 -10.68 -8.85
C VAL A 67 17.62 -10.46 -8.54
N ARG A 68 18.39 -10.03 -9.55
CA ARG A 68 19.80 -9.64 -9.34
C ARG A 68 19.85 -8.48 -8.36
N TRP A 69 20.68 -8.58 -7.35
CA TRP A 69 20.77 -7.66 -6.21
C TRP A 69 20.91 -6.18 -6.61
N PHE A 70 21.57 -5.86 -7.72
CA PHE A 70 21.76 -4.47 -8.14
C PHE A 70 20.45 -3.79 -8.57
N TRP A 71 19.47 -4.53 -9.14
CA TRP A 71 18.15 -4.00 -9.44
C TRP A 71 17.40 -3.66 -8.17
N ILE A 72 17.54 -4.49 -7.15
CA ILE A 72 16.94 -4.23 -5.83
C ILE A 72 17.51 -2.92 -5.27
N VAL A 73 18.82 -2.74 -5.30
CA VAL A 73 19.49 -1.52 -4.81
C VAL A 73 19.03 -0.30 -5.61
N LEU A 74 18.98 -0.39 -6.93
CA LEU A 74 18.56 0.74 -7.78
C LEU A 74 17.12 1.16 -7.49
N VAL A 75 16.20 0.21 -7.41
CA VAL A 75 14.77 0.48 -7.12
C VAL A 75 14.61 1.03 -5.70
N CYS A 76 15.25 0.43 -4.71
CA CYS A 76 15.23 0.95 -3.33
C CYS A 76 15.80 2.36 -3.24
N ALA A 77 16.88 2.67 -3.95
CA ALA A 77 17.46 4.01 -3.98
C ALA A 77 16.51 5.03 -4.60
N ALA A 78 15.82 4.68 -5.69
CA ALA A 78 14.82 5.56 -6.31
C ALA A 78 13.64 5.86 -5.37
N TYR A 79 13.09 4.84 -4.70
CA TYR A 79 12.03 5.03 -3.71
C TYR A 79 12.50 5.81 -2.49
N ALA A 80 13.72 5.55 -2.00
CA ALA A 80 14.31 6.31 -0.89
C ALA A 80 14.48 7.79 -1.24
N ALA A 81 14.94 8.10 -2.45
CA ALA A 81 15.01 9.47 -2.94
C ALA A 81 13.63 10.13 -3.00
N GLY A 82 12.61 9.42 -3.50
CA GLY A 82 11.21 9.87 -3.50
C GLY A 82 10.69 10.17 -2.10
N ILE A 83 10.92 9.27 -1.14
CA ILE A 83 10.57 9.46 0.28
C ILE A 83 11.21 10.73 0.83
N VAL A 84 12.51 10.93 0.59
CA VAL A 84 13.23 12.12 1.07
C VAL A 84 12.64 13.39 0.50
N VAL A 85 12.33 13.43 -0.80
CA VAL A 85 11.74 14.61 -1.46
C VAL A 85 10.36 14.91 -0.88
N VAL A 86 9.46 13.93 -0.85
CA VAL A 86 8.09 14.11 -0.33
C VAL A 86 8.10 14.47 1.15
N TYR A 87 8.91 13.78 1.96
CA TYR A 87 9.00 14.04 3.39
C TYR A 87 9.56 15.46 3.69
N LYS A 88 10.60 15.89 2.98
CA LYS A 88 11.14 17.24 3.14
C LYS A 88 10.11 18.32 2.80
N GLY A 89 9.30 18.09 1.76
CA GLY A 89 8.21 18.99 1.37
C GLY A 89 7.09 19.06 2.44
N SER A 90 6.67 17.91 2.97
CA SER A 90 5.48 17.79 3.82
C SER A 90 5.77 17.96 5.32
N ARG A 91 7.00 17.70 5.79
CA ARG A 91 7.35 17.61 7.22
C ARG A 91 7.00 18.85 8.05
N ARG A 92 7.00 20.04 7.43
CA ARG A 92 6.67 21.29 8.14
C ARG A 92 5.19 21.39 8.45
N SER A 93 4.35 20.85 7.61
CA SER A 93 2.89 20.86 7.71
C SER A 93 2.36 19.76 8.63
N ILE A 94 3.07 18.63 8.75
CA ILE A 94 2.69 17.50 9.62
C ILE A 94 3.02 17.84 11.09
N PRO A 95 2.04 17.67 12.02
CA PRO A 95 2.28 17.82 13.46
C PRO A 95 3.46 16.99 13.95
N ARG A 96 4.31 17.54 14.83
CA ARG A 96 5.54 16.86 15.27
C ARG A 96 5.30 15.45 15.82
N ALA A 97 4.21 15.24 16.57
CA ALA A 97 3.86 13.96 17.15
C ALA A 97 3.49 12.88 16.10
N LEU A 98 2.99 13.28 14.92
CA LEU A 98 2.56 12.37 13.87
C LEU A 98 3.66 12.09 12.82
N ARG A 99 4.76 12.85 12.83
CA ARG A 99 5.85 12.70 11.85
C ARG A 99 6.47 11.29 11.80
N PRO A 100 6.81 10.65 12.94
CA PRO A 100 7.38 9.30 12.89
C PRO A 100 6.39 8.28 12.32
N LEU A 101 5.10 8.39 12.68
CA LEU A 101 4.06 7.52 12.14
C LEU A 101 3.87 7.72 10.63
N ALA A 102 3.81 8.97 10.17
CA ALA A 102 3.69 9.29 8.75
C ALA A 102 4.89 8.79 7.94
N LEU A 103 6.11 8.93 8.48
CA LEU A 103 7.31 8.42 7.84
C LEU A 103 7.31 6.88 7.78
N ALA A 104 6.99 6.21 8.88
CA ALA A 104 6.90 4.75 8.93
C ALA A 104 5.87 4.23 7.92
N TYR A 105 4.71 4.88 7.83
CA TYR A 105 3.67 4.53 6.88
C TYR A 105 4.09 4.76 5.42
N MET A 106 4.76 5.87 5.12
CA MET A 106 5.32 6.13 3.78
C MET A 106 6.35 5.08 3.37
N VAL A 107 7.24 4.68 4.28
CA VAL A 107 8.20 3.59 4.05
C VAL A 107 7.46 2.28 3.78
N MET A 108 6.40 1.99 4.53
CA MET A 108 5.58 0.78 4.33
C MET A 108 4.95 0.73 2.94
N LEU A 109 4.34 1.82 2.47
CA LEU A 109 3.74 1.93 1.14
C LEU A 109 4.78 1.72 0.02
N CYS A 110 5.94 2.34 0.17
CA CYS A 110 7.04 2.15 -0.78
C CYS A 110 7.53 0.69 -0.77
N THR A 111 7.65 0.07 0.41
CA THR A 111 8.02 -1.34 0.54
C THR A 111 7.01 -2.26 -0.16
N LEU A 112 5.71 -2.01 0.02
CA LEU A 112 4.67 -2.74 -0.69
C LEU A 112 4.81 -2.59 -2.21
N SER A 113 4.97 -1.37 -2.70
CA SER A 113 5.11 -1.09 -4.13
C SER A 113 6.35 -1.78 -4.73
N ILE A 114 7.48 -1.76 -4.04
CA ILE A 114 8.69 -2.48 -4.44
C ILE A 114 8.44 -3.99 -4.46
N SER A 115 7.78 -4.52 -3.42
CA SER A 115 7.55 -5.96 -3.26
C SER A 115 6.64 -6.55 -4.34
N VAL A 116 5.69 -5.78 -4.89
CA VAL A 116 4.88 -6.21 -6.04
C VAL A 116 5.56 -5.95 -7.38
N PHE A 117 6.45 -4.95 -7.47
CA PHE A 117 7.21 -4.64 -8.67
C PHE A 117 8.26 -5.71 -9.01
N LEU A 118 8.98 -6.21 -8.02
CA LEU A 118 10.06 -7.19 -8.25
C LEU A 118 9.57 -8.49 -8.90
N PRO A 119 8.48 -9.14 -8.46
CA PRO A 119 7.92 -10.30 -9.17
C PRO A 119 7.43 -9.98 -10.58
N LEU A 120 6.94 -8.76 -10.83
CA LEU A 120 6.46 -8.33 -12.15
C LEU A 120 7.61 -8.30 -13.19
N VAL A 121 8.78 -7.77 -12.81
CA VAL A 121 9.93 -7.68 -13.72
C VAL A 121 10.65 -9.01 -13.94
N THR A 122 10.46 -9.98 -13.05
CA THR A 122 11.05 -11.32 -13.21
C THR A 122 10.21 -12.21 -14.09
N ALA A 123 8.91 -12.17 -13.97
CA ALA A 123 7.97 -12.95 -14.76
C ALA A 123 6.67 -12.17 -14.90
N PHE A 124 6.44 -11.60 -16.07
CA PHE A 124 5.23 -10.82 -16.34
C PHE A 124 3.98 -11.69 -16.28
N THR A 125 2.99 -11.24 -15.52
CA THR A 125 1.61 -11.72 -15.56
C THR A 125 0.67 -10.54 -15.37
N TRP A 126 -0.55 -10.63 -15.90
CA TRP A 126 -1.56 -9.59 -15.73
C TRP A 126 -1.94 -9.36 -14.27
N GLY A 127 -1.93 -10.44 -13.46
CA GLY A 127 -2.15 -10.33 -12.01
C GLY A 127 -1.08 -9.49 -11.32
N LYS A 128 0.22 -9.75 -11.59
CA LYS A 128 1.32 -8.96 -11.02
C LYS A 128 1.29 -7.50 -11.48
N LEU A 129 0.92 -7.24 -12.74
CA LEU A 129 0.73 -5.87 -13.24
C LEU A 129 -0.41 -5.19 -12.47
N ALA A 130 -1.54 -5.87 -12.28
CA ALA A 130 -2.66 -5.33 -11.51
C ALA A 130 -2.25 -5.02 -10.06
N SER A 131 -1.50 -5.92 -9.39
CA SER A 131 -0.98 -5.67 -8.05
C SER A 131 -0.06 -4.45 -8.00
N PHE A 132 0.84 -4.29 -8.97
CA PHE A 132 1.73 -3.13 -9.03
C PHE A 132 0.97 -1.82 -9.28
N LEU A 133 0.01 -1.82 -10.18
CA LEU A 133 -0.86 -0.66 -10.42
C LEU A 133 -1.66 -0.33 -9.16
N GLY A 134 -2.22 -1.34 -8.48
CA GLY A 134 -2.93 -1.18 -7.22
C GLY A 134 -2.06 -0.52 -6.13
N ALA A 135 -0.84 -1.01 -5.92
CA ALA A 135 0.10 -0.42 -4.97
C ALA A 135 0.50 1.02 -5.35
N SER A 136 0.63 1.31 -6.65
CA SER A 136 0.94 2.65 -7.15
C SER A 136 -0.23 3.62 -6.93
N PHE A 137 -1.47 3.20 -7.19
CA PHE A 137 -2.67 3.98 -6.88
C PHE A 137 -2.84 4.21 -5.39
N PHE A 138 -2.47 3.24 -4.55
CA PHE A 138 -2.48 3.40 -3.10
C PHE A 138 -1.52 4.51 -2.67
N LEU A 139 -0.27 4.45 -3.15
CA LEU A 139 0.74 5.47 -2.87
C LEU A 139 0.30 6.86 -3.32
N ALA A 140 -0.31 6.96 -4.50
CA ALA A 140 -0.84 8.23 -5.03
C ALA A 140 -2.02 8.75 -4.19
N SER A 141 -2.99 7.88 -3.85
CA SER A 141 -4.15 8.22 -3.03
C SER A 141 -3.75 8.78 -1.67
N ASP A 142 -2.82 8.11 -0.99
CA ASP A 142 -2.36 8.53 0.33
C ASP A 142 -1.49 9.78 0.28
N GLY A 143 -0.74 9.96 -0.81
CA GLY A 143 -0.05 11.21 -1.08
C GLY A 143 -1.01 12.40 -1.20
N VAL A 144 -2.10 12.24 -1.94
CA VAL A 144 -3.16 13.26 -2.07
C VAL A 144 -3.86 13.49 -0.73
N LEU A 145 -4.17 12.44 0.02
CA LEU A 145 -4.77 12.54 1.35
C LEU A 145 -3.88 13.34 2.32
N CYS A 146 -2.58 13.06 2.31
CA CYS A 146 -1.60 13.78 3.13
C CYS A 146 -1.54 15.28 2.75
N ASP A 147 -1.53 15.59 1.45
CA ASP A 147 -1.55 16.96 0.93
C ASP A 147 -2.82 17.71 1.38
N MET A 148 -3.98 17.06 1.27
CA MET A 148 -5.26 17.62 1.70
C MET A 148 -5.31 17.93 3.18
N LEU A 149 -4.94 16.97 4.03
CA LEU A 149 -5.09 17.09 5.48
C LEU A 149 -4.08 18.06 6.09
N PHE A 150 -2.86 18.08 5.58
CA PHE A 150 -1.76 18.79 6.26
C PHE A 150 -1.23 20.00 5.51
N ILE A 151 -1.34 20.07 4.18
CA ILE A 151 -0.78 21.15 3.37
C ILE A 151 -1.86 22.14 2.97
N LYS A 152 -2.89 21.70 2.29
CA LYS A 152 -3.92 22.60 1.73
C LYS A 152 -5.01 22.97 2.71
N LYS A 153 -5.24 22.16 3.76
CA LYS A 153 -6.36 22.32 4.70
C LYS A 153 -7.69 22.57 3.97
N ALA A 154 -7.86 21.93 2.81
CA ALA A 154 -8.90 22.23 1.86
C ALA A 154 -10.25 21.65 2.30
N GLU A 155 -11.32 22.34 1.93
CA GLU A 155 -12.69 21.85 2.08
C GLU A 155 -12.89 20.49 1.39
N PRO A 156 -13.60 19.54 2.04
CA PRO A 156 -13.46 18.11 1.74
C PRO A 156 -14.09 17.62 0.44
N THR A 157 -14.96 18.36 -0.24
CA THR A 157 -15.99 17.76 -1.11
C THR A 157 -15.48 17.14 -2.42
N LYS A 158 -14.66 17.86 -3.22
CA LYS A 158 -14.23 17.34 -4.54
C LYS A 158 -12.99 16.44 -4.48
N GLN A 159 -12.09 16.73 -3.57
CA GLN A 159 -10.85 15.97 -3.42
C GLN A 159 -11.10 14.62 -2.73
N ASN A 160 -12.13 14.52 -1.86
CA ASN A 160 -12.54 13.27 -1.23
C ASN A 160 -12.96 12.22 -2.26
N PHE A 161 -13.65 12.60 -3.34
CA PHE A 161 -14.02 11.66 -4.40
C PHE A 161 -12.79 11.11 -5.14
N ALA A 162 -11.78 11.93 -5.41
CA ALA A 162 -10.56 11.47 -6.07
C ALA A 162 -9.76 10.51 -5.17
N VAL A 163 -9.59 10.83 -3.88
CA VAL A 163 -8.91 9.97 -2.91
C VAL A 163 -9.68 8.66 -2.73
N MET A 164 -10.99 8.73 -2.50
CA MET A 164 -11.82 7.52 -2.36
C MET A 164 -11.80 6.66 -3.62
N GLY A 165 -11.95 7.27 -4.81
CA GLY A 165 -11.95 6.53 -6.07
C GLY A 165 -10.61 5.85 -6.36
N THR A 166 -9.49 6.55 -6.16
CA THR A 166 -8.15 5.97 -6.34
C THR A 166 -7.85 4.91 -5.30
N TYR A 167 -8.29 5.08 -4.05
CA TYR A 167 -8.17 4.10 -2.99
C TYR A 167 -8.96 2.81 -3.27
N ILE A 168 -10.25 2.92 -3.64
CA ILE A 168 -11.08 1.76 -3.98
C ILE A 168 -10.47 1.02 -5.19
N LEU A 169 -10.05 1.76 -6.21
CA LEU A 169 -9.38 1.17 -7.38
C LEU A 169 -8.09 0.46 -6.96
N ALA A 170 -7.30 1.04 -6.06
CA ALA A 170 -6.09 0.41 -5.53
C ALA A 170 -6.39 -0.91 -4.83
N GLN A 171 -7.40 -0.95 -3.95
CA GLN A 171 -7.82 -2.16 -3.24
C GLN A 171 -8.30 -3.26 -4.20
N VAL A 172 -9.13 -2.89 -5.19
CA VAL A 172 -9.63 -3.83 -6.21
C VAL A 172 -8.47 -4.40 -7.03
N LEU A 173 -7.57 -3.55 -7.54
CA LEU A 173 -6.44 -3.99 -8.35
C LEU A 173 -5.46 -4.86 -7.55
N LEU A 174 -5.17 -4.52 -6.29
CA LEU A 174 -4.31 -5.33 -5.42
C LEU A 174 -4.92 -6.71 -5.18
N THR A 175 -6.19 -6.76 -4.78
CA THR A 175 -6.86 -8.03 -4.45
C THR A 175 -7.07 -8.91 -5.67
N MET A 176 -7.47 -8.33 -6.81
CA MET A 176 -7.54 -9.07 -8.08
C MET A 176 -6.17 -9.59 -8.50
N GLY A 177 -5.14 -8.77 -8.36
CA GLY A 177 -3.78 -9.17 -8.72
C GLY A 177 -3.21 -10.27 -7.84
N PHE A 178 -3.65 -10.39 -6.59
CA PHE A 178 -3.29 -11.50 -5.69
C PHE A 178 -4.12 -12.77 -5.92
N ALA A 179 -5.28 -12.65 -6.60
CA ALA A 179 -6.14 -13.79 -6.92
C ALA A 179 -5.74 -14.51 -8.21
N PHE A 180 -5.01 -13.84 -9.12
CA PHE A 180 -4.59 -14.35 -10.44
C PHE A 180 -3.06 -14.34 -10.59
#